data_070275805c2da713b4df015b2344fc52
#
_entry.id   070275805c2da713b4df015b2344fc52
#
_cell.length_a   1.000
_cell.length_b   1.000
_cell.length_c   1.000
_cell.angle_alpha   90.00
_cell.angle_beta   90.00
_cell.angle_gamma   90.00
#
_symmetry.space_group_name_H-M   'P 1'
#
loop_
_entity.id
_entity.type
_entity.pdbx_description
1 polymer ?
#
loop_
_entity_poly.entity_id
_entity_poly.type
_entity_poly.pdbx_seq_one_letter_code
_entity_poly.pdbx_strand_id
1 'polypeptide(L)'
;MDISEFSRLNDKGNYSRHPWETSRKNVLHTFLKQSEIQFPIERIVDIGSGDAFVIHTLVEKNLAKEYYAIDTAYTPEVIAQLKSNNNNSQVVYFQNLKEYLTTVTEKAPTLYLCMDVLEHLEEEKIILDDLQSKDNNYFFFAVPAFQSVFSSHDVLLGHYRRYTLKQLMTVLNNYQFTIIDKGYYFTSLLLFRKLDKFLKKDKDESIDNWEAGKLKTAAINTMLTIDFKISLLLKKLGVTVPGLSCYCLCKK
;
A
#
# COMPACT_ATOMS: atom_id res chain seq x y z
N MET A 1 10.43 1.73 0.92
CA MET A 1 9.94 2.57 2.03
C MET A 1 10.22 4.01 1.74
N ASP A 2 9.26 4.86 1.96
CA ASP A 2 9.39 6.30 1.83
C ASP A 2 10.21 6.86 3.02
N ILE A 3 11.35 7.51 2.72
CA ILE A 3 12.25 8.12 3.74
C ILE A 3 11.46 9.12 4.62
N SER A 4 10.39 9.73 4.09
CA SER A 4 9.54 10.67 4.82
C SER A 4 8.74 10.03 5.96
N GLU A 5 8.41 8.74 5.87
CA GLU A 5 7.60 8.06 6.89
C GLU A 5 8.33 7.92 8.22
N PHE A 6 9.67 7.70 8.20
CA PHE A 6 10.47 7.59 9.42
C PHE A 6 10.83 8.92 10.06
N SER A 7 11.02 9.98 9.28
CA SER A 7 11.22 11.33 9.86
C SER A 7 10.04 11.75 10.72
N ARG A 8 8.84 11.28 10.40
CA ARG A 8 7.59 11.56 11.12
C ARG A 8 7.51 10.86 12.48
N LEU A 9 8.21 9.74 12.69
CA LEU A 9 8.21 9.03 13.98
C LEU A 9 8.78 9.91 15.11
N ASN A 10 9.66 10.85 14.78
CA ASN A 10 10.28 11.76 15.74
C ASN A 10 9.33 12.92 16.16
N ASP A 11 8.30 13.22 15.40
CA ASP A 11 7.42 14.39 15.59
C ASP A 11 6.24 14.15 16.57
N LYS A 12 6.26 13.06 17.36
CA LYS A 12 5.31 12.78 18.46
C LYS A 12 3.84 13.18 18.18
N GLY A 13 3.36 12.92 16.96
CA GLY A 13 1.94 13.13 16.63
C GLY A 13 1.54 14.54 16.17
N ASN A 14 2.46 15.46 15.98
CA ASN A 14 2.18 16.83 15.48
C ASN A 14 2.14 16.95 13.95
N TYR A 15 2.37 15.87 13.20
CA TYR A 15 2.29 15.92 11.74
C TYR A 15 0.89 15.60 11.21
N SER A 16 0.55 16.19 10.07
CA SER A 16 -0.69 15.89 9.35
C SER A 16 -0.39 14.91 8.21
N ARG A 17 -1.03 13.72 8.23
CA ARG A 17 -0.88 12.74 7.15
C ARG A 17 -1.32 13.32 5.82
N HIS A 18 -0.60 12.97 4.77
CA HIS A 18 -1.00 13.34 3.44
C HIS A 18 -2.39 12.73 3.10
N PRO A 19 -3.30 13.47 2.47
CA PRO A 19 -4.65 12.98 2.15
C PRO A 19 -4.65 11.67 1.36
N TRP A 20 -3.68 11.45 0.48
CA TRP A 20 -3.64 10.23 -0.30
C TRP A 20 -3.32 8.99 0.54
N GLU A 21 -2.50 9.09 1.58
CA GLU A 21 -2.24 7.98 2.53
C GLU A 21 -3.53 7.55 3.24
N THR A 22 -4.27 8.55 3.76
CA THR A 22 -5.57 8.31 4.40
C THR A 22 -6.59 7.73 3.43
N SER A 23 -6.62 8.24 2.19
CA SER A 23 -7.52 7.73 1.15
C SER A 23 -7.14 6.33 0.69
N ARG A 24 -5.84 6.01 0.56
CA ARG A 24 -5.32 4.67 0.24
C ARG A 24 -5.76 3.63 1.29
N LYS A 25 -5.66 3.97 2.57
CA LYS A 25 -6.20 3.15 3.65
C LYS A 25 -7.70 2.86 3.46
N ASN A 26 -8.51 3.88 3.15
CA ASN A 26 -9.95 3.73 2.95
C ASN A 26 -10.27 2.88 1.70
N VAL A 27 -9.46 3.01 0.64
CA VAL A 27 -9.50 2.17 -0.55
C VAL A 27 -9.29 0.70 -0.17
N LEU A 28 -8.19 0.39 0.55
CA LEU A 28 -7.91 -0.96 1.03
C LEU A 28 -9.07 -1.53 1.85
N HIS A 29 -9.55 -0.80 2.86
CA HIS A 29 -10.68 -1.26 3.69
C HIS A 29 -11.93 -1.58 2.86
N THR A 30 -12.21 -0.78 1.83
CA THR A 30 -13.37 -1.01 0.97
C THR A 30 -13.18 -2.27 0.12
N PHE A 31 -11.98 -2.49 -0.44
CA PHE A 31 -11.67 -3.70 -1.18
C PHE A 31 -11.77 -4.94 -0.30
N LEU A 32 -11.18 -4.93 0.89
CA LEU A 32 -11.26 -6.06 1.81
C LEU A 32 -12.71 -6.37 2.19
N LYS A 33 -13.53 -5.36 2.48
CA LYS A 33 -14.95 -5.54 2.80
C LYS A 33 -15.78 -6.13 1.65
N GLN A 34 -15.38 -5.86 0.39
CA GLN A 34 -16.08 -6.35 -0.81
C GLN A 34 -15.48 -7.64 -1.36
N SER A 35 -14.36 -8.10 -0.82
CA SER A 35 -13.68 -9.31 -1.23
C SER A 35 -14.40 -10.57 -0.73
N GLU A 36 -14.02 -11.72 -1.28
CA GLU A 36 -14.48 -13.03 -0.81
C GLU A 36 -13.82 -13.49 0.50
N ILE A 37 -12.87 -12.71 1.04
CA ILE A 37 -12.15 -13.06 2.26
C ILE A 37 -13.10 -13.00 3.46
N GLN A 38 -13.15 -14.10 4.21
CA GLN A 38 -13.92 -14.14 5.46
C GLN A 38 -13.11 -13.52 6.59
N PHE A 39 -13.62 -12.46 7.19
CA PHE A 39 -13.00 -11.78 8.34
C PHE A 39 -13.73 -12.11 9.65
N PRO A 40 -13.05 -12.19 10.82
CA PRO A 40 -11.59 -12.06 10.95
C PRO A 40 -10.85 -13.27 10.34
N ILE A 41 -9.76 -13.00 9.61
CA ILE A 41 -8.82 -14.03 9.14
C ILE A 41 -7.83 -14.39 10.26
N GLU A 42 -7.08 -15.49 10.14
CA GLU A 42 -6.08 -15.81 11.15
C GLU A 42 -4.96 -14.77 11.21
N ARG A 43 -4.40 -14.39 10.04
CA ARG A 43 -3.25 -13.48 9.99
C ARG A 43 -3.38 -12.40 8.94
N ILE A 44 -2.87 -11.21 9.28
CA ILE A 44 -2.55 -10.16 8.30
C ILE A 44 -1.08 -9.82 8.42
N VAL A 45 -0.38 -9.81 7.29
CA VAL A 45 1.05 -9.47 7.17
C VAL A 45 1.17 -8.28 6.23
N ASP A 46 1.73 -7.18 6.70
CA ASP A 46 1.94 -5.96 5.93
C ASP A 46 3.43 -5.84 5.57
N ILE A 47 3.76 -6.06 4.30
CA ILE A 47 5.12 -6.04 3.76
C ILE A 47 5.42 -4.65 3.22
N GLY A 48 6.51 -4.04 3.67
CA GLY A 48 6.81 -2.62 3.43
C GLY A 48 5.88 -1.73 4.26
N SER A 49 5.69 -2.08 5.54
CA SER A 49 4.68 -1.49 6.41
C SER A 49 4.98 -0.03 6.81
N GLY A 50 6.19 0.47 6.56
CA GLY A 50 6.59 1.85 6.84
C GLY A 50 6.40 2.22 8.32
N ASP A 51 5.64 3.29 8.58
CA ASP A 51 5.29 3.72 9.93
C ASP A 51 4.17 2.88 10.59
N ALA A 52 3.84 1.73 10.00
CA ALA A 52 2.80 0.78 10.45
C ALA A 52 1.37 1.36 10.49
N PHE A 53 1.12 2.50 9.84
CA PHE A 53 -0.19 3.15 9.86
C PHE A 53 -1.32 2.25 9.33
N VAL A 54 -1.09 1.58 8.21
CA VAL A 54 -2.12 0.75 7.58
C VAL A 54 -2.48 -0.40 8.50
N ILE A 55 -1.49 -1.17 8.97
CA ILE A 55 -1.75 -2.35 9.79
C ILE A 55 -2.43 -2.01 11.12
N HIS A 56 -2.08 -0.90 11.78
CA HIS A 56 -2.76 -0.46 12.98
C HIS A 56 -4.25 -0.18 12.76
N THR A 57 -4.62 0.38 11.59
CA THR A 57 -6.04 0.59 11.27
C THR A 57 -6.81 -0.71 11.01
N LEU A 58 -6.12 -1.79 10.61
CA LEU A 58 -6.73 -3.12 10.46
C LEU A 58 -6.91 -3.79 11.83
N VAL A 59 -5.97 -3.56 12.76
CA VAL A 59 -6.10 -3.97 14.17
C VAL A 59 -7.33 -3.32 14.81
N GLU A 60 -7.50 -2.00 14.67
CA GLU A 60 -8.67 -1.27 15.19
C GLU A 60 -10.01 -1.84 14.69
N LYS A 61 -10.02 -2.48 13.54
CA LYS A 61 -11.21 -3.11 12.94
C LYS A 61 -11.34 -4.60 13.25
N ASN A 62 -10.40 -5.16 14.01
CA ASN A 62 -10.38 -6.58 14.37
C ASN A 62 -10.48 -7.52 13.14
N LEU A 63 -9.73 -7.22 12.07
CA LEU A 63 -9.80 -7.98 10.82
C LEU A 63 -8.98 -9.28 10.85
N ALA A 64 -8.10 -9.48 11.84
CA ALA A 64 -7.35 -10.71 12.03
C ALA A 64 -7.17 -11.02 13.51
N LYS A 65 -6.69 -12.25 13.82
CA LYS A 65 -6.27 -12.62 15.17
C LYS A 65 -4.83 -12.21 15.44
N GLU A 66 -3.97 -12.27 14.42
CA GLU A 66 -2.55 -11.95 14.49
C GLU A 66 -2.18 -10.91 13.43
N TYR A 67 -1.30 -9.97 13.78
CA TYR A 67 -0.87 -8.88 12.89
C TYR A 67 0.64 -8.76 12.89
N TYR A 68 1.22 -8.74 11.69
CA TYR A 68 2.66 -8.69 11.48
C TYR A 68 3.00 -7.53 10.53
N ALA A 69 3.93 -6.69 10.93
CA ALA A 69 4.47 -5.60 10.14
C ALA A 69 5.92 -5.92 9.76
N ILE A 70 6.24 -5.82 8.48
CA ILE A 70 7.58 -6.13 7.98
C ILE A 70 8.12 -4.91 7.24
N ASP A 71 9.29 -4.44 7.64
CA ASP A 71 9.98 -3.38 6.92
C ASP A 71 11.49 -3.40 7.18
N THR A 72 12.28 -3.20 6.11
CA THR A 72 13.75 -3.24 6.17
C THR A 72 14.35 -2.18 7.08
N ALA A 73 13.62 -1.12 7.39
CA ALA A 73 14.05 -0.06 8.31
C ALA A 73 13.71 -0.33 9.78
N TYR A 74 13.10 -1.44 10.12
CA TYR A 74 12.76 -1.77 11.49
C TYR A 74 13.99 -2.18 12.30
N THR A 75 14.74 -1.17 12.79
CA THR A 75 15.74 -1.37 13.84
C THR A 75 15.06 -1.51 15.21
N PRO A 76 15.74 -2.02 16.25
CA PRO A 76 15.18 -2.07 17.61
C PRO A 76 14.66 -0.71 18.10
N GLU A 77 15.35 0.38 17.74
CA GLU A 77 14.98 1.76 18.11
C GLU A 77 13.68 2.19 17.41
N VAL A 78 13.57 1.92 16.11
CA VAL A 78 12.36 2.22 15.33
C VAL A 78 11.16 1.43 15.87
N ILE A 79 11.35 0.14 16.15
CA ILE A 79 10.30 -0.72 16.74
C ILE A 79 9.86 -0.18 18.12
N ALA A 80 10.81 0.27 18.94
CA ALA A 80 10.49 0.85 20.25
C ALA A 80 9.66 2.14 20.10
N GLN A 81 9.98 3.00 19.12
CA GLN A 81 9.21 4.21 18.81
C GLN A 81 7.81 3.87 18.30
N LEU A 82 7.69 2.92 17.36
CA LEU A 82 6.40 2.46 16.84
C LEU A 82 5.49 1.94 17.95
N LYS A 83 6.04 1.13 18.87
CA LYS A 83 5.30 0.63 20.03
C LYS A 83 4.90 1.73 21.00
N SER A 84 5.74 2.76 21.19
CA SER A 84 5.43 3.88 22.08
C SER A 84 4.38 4.82 21.50
N ASN A 85 4.36 5.01 20.18
CA ASN A 85 3.42 5.89 19.48
C ASN A 85 2.05 5.24 19.29
N ASN A 86 2.01 3.92 19.26
CA ASN A 86 0.79 3.14 19.07
C ASN A 86 0.55 2.30 20.34
N ASN A 87 -0.42 2.67 21.16
CA ASN A 87 -0.80 1.94 22.38
C ASN A 87 -1.27 0.49 22.13
N ASN A 88 -1.05 -0.04 20.92
CA ASN A 88 -1.55 -1.32 20.49
C ASN A 88 -0.41 -2.37 20.46
N SER A 89 -0.41 -3.26 21.44
CA SER A 89 0.58 -4.34 21.58
C SER A 89 0.36 -5.54 20.64
N GLN A 90 -0.66 -5.50 19.77
CA GLN A 90 -1.05 -6.66 18.95
C GLN A 90 -0.19 -6.82 17.67
N VAL A 91 0.57 -5.81 17.28
CA VAL A 91 1.43 -5.88 16.08
C VAL A 91 2.81 -6.39 16.45
N VAL A 92 3.25 -7.43 15.76
CA VAL A 92 4.62 -7.97 15.84
C VAL A 92 5.41 -7.46 14.66
N TYR A 93 6.63 -6.98 14.90
CA TYR A 93 7.47 -6.32 13.90
C TYR A 93 8.65 -7.20 13.51
N PHE A 94 8.95 -7.29 12.21
CA PHE A 94 10.09 -8.00 11.63
C PHE A 94 10.86 -7.08 10.69
N GLN A 95 12.18 -7.20 10.66
CA GLN A 95 13.01 -6.41 9.77
C GLN A 95 12.95 -6.87 8.31
N ASN A 96 12.72 -8.16 8.09
CA ASN A 96 12.63 -8.70 6.73
C ASN A 96 11.68 -9.91 6.63
N LEU A 97 11.22 -10.17 5.41
CA LEU A 97 10.26 -11.24 5.12
C LEU A 97 10.81 -12.63 5.49
N LYS A 98 12.10 -12.89 5.27
CA LYS A 98 12.72 -14.20 5.58
C LYS A 98 12.71 -14.47 7.06
N GLU A 99 13.02 -13.48 7.89
CA GLU A 99 12.94 -13.59 9.34
C GLU A 99 11.52 -13.96 9.78
N TYR A 100 10.50 -13.26 9.27
CA TYR A 100 9.09 -13.61 9.53
C TYR A 100 8.79 -15.06 9.13
N LEU A 101 9.15 -15.46 7.89
CA LEU A 101 8.84 -16.79 7.36
C LEU A 101 9.54 -17.94 8.09
N THR A 102 10.69 -17.68 8.70
CA THR A 102 11.43 -18.67 9.52
C THR A 102 10.94 -18.72 10.95
N THR A 103 10.42 -17.61 11.50
CA THR A 103 9.93 -17.50 12.87
C THR A 103 8.49 -17.98 12.99
N VAL A 104 7.63 -17.58 12.04
CA VAL A 104 6.19 -17.91 12.05
C VAL A 104 5.96 -19.08 11.08
N THR A 105 6.20 -20.30 11.57
CA THR A 105 6.18 -21.53 10.75
C THR A 105 4.81 -22.19 10.66
N GLU A 106 3.91 -21.90 11.61
CA GLU A 106 2.58 -22.49 11.63
C GLU A 106 1.75 -22.06 10.42
N LYS A 107 1.13 -23.03 9.74
CA LYS A 107 0.28 -22.75 8.58
C LYS A 107 -1.07 -22.24 9.03
N ALA A 108 -1.41 -21.04 8.64
CA ALA A 108 -2.71 -20.44 8.90
C ALA A 108 -3.15 -19.55 7.73
N PRO A 109 -4.46 -19.44 7.44
CA PRO A 109 -4.97 -18.53 6.42
C PRO A 109 -4.46 -17.11 6.66
N THR A 110 -3.73 -16.57 5.70
CA THR A 110 -3.03 -15.28 5.84
C THR A 110 -3.39 -14.36 4.68
N LEU A 111 -3.62 -13.09 4.98
CA LEU A 111 -3.66 -12.01 4.00
C LEU A 111 -2.33 -11.27 4.02
N TYR A 112 -1.59 -11.35 2.94
CA TYR A 112 -0.38 -10.58 2.72
C TYR A 112 -0.73 -9.27 2.00
N LEU A 113 -0.32 -8.15 2.54
CA LEU A 113 -0.38 -6.84 1.92
C LEU A 113 1.00 -6.48 1.40
N CYS A 114 1.09 -6.00 0.17
CA CYS A 114 2.31 -5.53 -0.47
C CYS A 114 1.92 -4.27 -1.27
N MET A 115 1.93 -3.14 -0.58
CA MET A 115 1.45 -1.87 -1.12
C MET A 115 2.58 -0.87 -1.24
N ASP A 116 2.84 -0.41 -2.46
CA ASP A 116 3.94 0.49 -2.82
C ASP A 116 5.31 -0.09 -2.36
N VAL A 117 5.58 -1.33 -2.79
CA VAL A 117 6.82 -2.07 -2.50
C VAL A 117 7.53 -2.53 -3.77
N LEU A 118 6.80 -3.12 -4.72
CA LEU A 118 7.42 -3.74 -5.90
C LEU A 118 8.16 -2.74 -6.78
N GLU A 119 7.72 -1.49 -6.82
CA GLU A 119 8.39 -0.40 -7.54
C GLU A 119 9.74 -0.01 -6.95
N HIS A 120 9.99 -0.30 -5.68
CA HIS A 120 11.27 -0.05 -5.00
C HIS A 120 12.27 -1.20 -5.16
N LEU A 121 11.85 -2.30 -5.77
CA LEU A 121 12.72 -3.46 -6.00
C LEU A 121 13.29 -3.40 -7.42
N GLU A 122 14.61 -3.59 -7.55
CA GLU A 122 15.22 -3.73 -8.86
C GLU A 122 14.67 -4.96 -9.58
N GLU A 123 14.45 -6.06 -8.84
CA GLU A 123 13.82 -7.29 -9.32
C GLU A 123 12.74 -7.75 -8.32
N GLU A 124 11.51 -7.92 -8.79
CA GLU A 124 10.36 -8.34 -7.98
C GLU A 124 10.53 -9.73 -7.35
N LYS A 125 11.43 -10.56 -7.95
CA LYS A 125 11.73 -11.92 -7.43
C LYS A 125 12.19 -11.92 -5.97
N ILE A 126 12.79 -10.83 -5.49
CA ILE A 126 13.30 -10.70 -4.11
C ILE A 126 12.22 -11.02 -3.06
N ILE A 127 10.97 -10.67 -3.37
CA ILE A 127 9.80 -10.94 -2.49
C ILE A 127 8.92 -12.05 -3.07
N LEU A 128 8.71 -12.07 -4.39
CA LEU A 128 7.74 -12.98 -5.00
C LEU A 128 8.17 -14.44 -4.93
N ASP A 129 9.48 -14.73 -4.95
CA ASP A 129 9.99 -16.09 -4.74
C ASP A 129 9.63 -16.67 -3.37
N ASP A 130 9.69 -15.83 -2.34
CA ASP A 130 9.34 -16.23 -0.98
C ASP A 130 7.81 -16.38 -0.80
N LEU A 131 7.02 -15.59 -1.51
CA LEU A 131 5.55 -15.60 -1.41
C LEU A 131 4.89 -16.67 -2.29
N GLN A 132 5.51 -17.06 -3.40
CA GLN A 132 4.90 -18.03 -4.33
C GLN A 132 4.64 -19.41 -3.72
N SER A 133 5.33 -19.80 -2.64
CA SER A 133 5.17 -21.06 -1.94
C SER A 133 4.09 -21.04 -0.85
N LYS A 134 3.32 -19.96 -0.70
CA LYS A 134 2.35 -19.76 0.37
C LYS A 134 0.92 -20.09 -0.07
N ASP A 135 0.63 -21.39 -0.25
CA ASP A 135 -0.69 -21.87 -0.67
C ASP A 135 -1.78 -21.57 0.38
N ASN A 136 -3.04 -21.48 -0.08
CA ASN A 136 -4.23 -21.17 0.72
C ASN A 136 -4.21 -19.79 1.40
N ASN A 137 -3.53 -18.82 0.80
CA ASN A 137 -3.41 -17.46 1.29
C ASN A 137 -3.96 -16.44 0.28
N TYR A 138 -4.22 -15.25 0.78
CA TYR A 138 -4.61 -14.08 -0.03
C TYR A 138 -3.47 -13.08 -0.08
N PHE A 139 -3.39 -12.34 -1.21
CA PHE A 139 -2.33 -11.37 -1.47
C PHE A 139 -2.96 -10.13 -2.09
N PHE A 140 -2.73 -8.98 -1.48
CA PHE A 140 -3.14 -7.69 -2.03
C PHE A 140 -1.89 -6.93 -2.46
N PHE A 141 -1.69 -6.82 -3.76
CA PHE A 141 -0.63 -6.03 -4.37
C PHE A 141 -1.18 -4.71 -4.88
N ALA A 142 -0.52 -3.60 -4.53
CA ALA A 142 -0.84 -2.29 -5.07
C ALA A 142 0.45 -1.55 -5.40
N VAL A 143 0.49 -0.90 -6.56
CA VAL A 143 1.68 -0.21 -7.08
C VAL A 143 1.29 1.07 -7.82
N PRO A 144 2.18 2.08 -7.91
CA PRO A 144 1.97 3.26 -8.73
C PRO A 144 1.83 2.88 -10.21
N ALA A 145 0.85 3.51 -10.87
CA ALA A 145 0.51 3.19 -12.24
C ALA A 145 1.11 4.16 -13.26
N PHE A 146 1.38 3.61 -14.46
CA PHE A 146 1.80 4.28 -15.69
C PHE A 146 3.18 4.95 -15.67
N GLN A 147 4.14 4.31 -16.33
CA GLN A 147 5.49 4.87 -16.55
C GLN A 147 5.46 6.25 -17.23
N SER A 148 4.41 6.55 -18.00
CA SER A 148 4.26 7.85 -18.67
C SER A 148 4.12 9.05 -17.73
N VAL A 149 3.77 8.82 -16.46
CA VAL A 149 3.69 9.87 -15.42
C VAL A 149 4.79 9.73 -14.36
N PHE A 150 5.82 8.93 -14.63
CA PHE A 150 7.03 8.86 -13.82
C PHE A 150 7.69 10.24 -13.79
N SER A 151 8.12 10.69 -12.61
CA SER A 151 8.62 12.06 -12.37
C SER A 151 9.81 12.08 -11.43
N SER A 152 10.36 13.27 -11.15
CA SER A 152 11.39 13.49 -10.14
C SER A 152 10.97 13.01 -8.75
N HIS A 153 9.69 13.09 -8.43
CA HIS A 153 9.14 12.55 -7.19
C HIS A 153 9.35 11.02 -7.06
N ASP A 154 9.13 10.26 -8.13
CA ASP A 154 9.39 8.82 -8.12
C ASP A 154 10.88 8.52 -7.88
N VAL A 155 11.76 9.31 -8.52
CA VAL A 155 13.22 9.18 -8.32
C VAL A 155 13.59 9.46 -6.86
N LEU A 156 13.01 10.52 -6.28
CA LEU A 156 13.25 10.90 -4.90
C LEU A 156 12.80 9.81 -3.91
N LEU A 157 11.69 9.12 -4.21
CA LEU A 157 11.19 7.98 -3.44
C LEU A 157 11.99 6.68 -3.70
N GLY A 158 12.93 6.67 -4.64
CA GLY A 158 13.70 5.47 -4.99
C GLY A 158 12.92 4.44 -5.83
N HIS A 159 11.93 4.88 -6.61
CA HIS A 159 11.21 3.99 -7.50
C HIS A 159 12.05 3.65 -8.74
N TYR A 160 12.12 2.38 -9.07
CA TYR A 160 12.69 1.92 -10.35
C TYR A 160 11.68 2.06 -11.50
N ARG A 161 10.39 1.89 -11.22
CA ARG A 161 9.34 1.82 -12.25
C ARG A 161 7.95 2.11 -11.73
N ARG A 162 7.03 2.32 -12.68
CA ARG A 162 5.58 2.27 -12.48
C ARG A 162 4.99 1.19 -13.37
N TYR A 163 3.85 0.63 -13.02
CA TYR A 163 3.24 -0.50 -13.70
C TYR A 163 1.98 -0.07 -14.47
N THR A 164 1.68 -0.74 -15.56
CA THR A 164 0.28 -0.87 -16.00
C THR A 164 -0.36 -2.07 -15.30
N LEU A 165 -1.68 -2.08 -15.20
CA LEU A 165 -2.39 -3.24 -14.63
C LEU A 165 -2.03 -4.55 -15.36
N LYS A 166 -1.85 -4.49 -16.69
CA LYS A 166 -1.43 -5.64 -17.50
C LYS A 166 -0.04 -6.14 -17.10
N GLN A 167 0.92 -5.24 -16.87
CA GLN A 167 2.26 -5.62 -16.43
C GLN A 167 2.23 -6.25 -15.04
N LEU A 168 1.53 -5.63 -14.08
CA LEU A 168 1.37 -6.21 -12.74
C LEU A 168 0.75 -7.61 -12.81
N MET A 169 -0.32 -7.78 -13.57
CA MET A 169 -0.94 -9.10 -13.77
C MET A 169 0.03 -10.11 -14.39
N THR A 170 0.82 -9.71 -15.39
CA THR A 170 1.80 -10.59 -16.02
C THR A 170 2.86 -11.04 -15.02
N VAL A 171 3.41 -10.12 -14.23
CA VAL A 171 4.37 -10.45 -13.16
C VAL A 171 3.75 -11.45 -12.20
N LEU A 172 2.58 -11.18 -11.64
CA LEU A 172 1.94 -12.04 -10.65
C LEU A 172 1.56 -13.42 -11.22
N ASN A 173 1.08 -13.49 -12.46
CA ASN A 173 0.79 -14.76 -13.11
C ASN A 173 2.05 -15.63 -13.33
N ASN A 174 3.21 -15.03 -13.61
CA ASN A 174 4.47 -15.76 -13.74
C ASN A 174 4.88 -16.45 -12.42
N TYR A 175 4.44 -15.89 -11.28
CA TYR A 175 4.61 -16.49 -9.95
C TYR A 175 3.40 -17.33 -9.51
N GLN A 176 2.51 -17.66 -10.45
CA GLN A 176 1.34 -18.54 -10.23
C GLN A 176 0.31 -17.99 -9.23
N PHE A 177 0.23 -16.67 -9.06
CA PHE A 177 -0.87 -16.05 -8.31
C PHE A 177 -2.14 -16.04 -9.15
N THR A 178 -3.25 -16.53 -8.59
CA THR A 178 -4.57 -16.46 -9.22
C THR A 178 -5.22 -15.13 -8.88
N ILE A 179 -5.42 -14.27 -9.87
CA ILE A 179 -6.01 -12.94 -9.68
C ILE A 179 -7.52 -13.07 -9.54
N ILE A 180 -8.06 -12.72 -8.37
CA ILE A 180 -9.49 -12.77 -8.06
C ILE A 180 -10.17 -11.41 -8.16
N ASP A 181 -9.45 -10.32 -7.95
CA ASP A 181 -9.92 -8.95 -8.21
C ASP A 181 -8.77 -8.05 -8.66
N LYS A 182 -9.08 -7.03 -9.45
CA LYS A 182 -8.09 -6.10 -10.01
C LYS A 182 -8.71 -4.79 -10.44
N GLY A 183 -7.89 -3.75 -10.56
CA GLY A 183 -8.33 -2.45 -11.07
C GLY A 183 -7.34 -1.34 -10.81
N TYR A 184 -7.87 -0.12 -10.92
CA TYR A 184 -7.17 1.12 -10.63
C TYR A 184 -7.94 1.93 -9.59
N TYR A 185 -7.25 2.88 -8.97
CA TYR A 185 -7.85 3.88 -8.09
C TYR A 185 -7.11 5.21 -8.23
N PHE A 186 -7.76 6.33 -7.80
CA PHE A 186 -7.27 7.69 -7.93
C PHE A 186 -7.15 8.20 -9.37
N THR A 187 -8.26 8.11 -10.12
CA THR A 187 -8.35 8.61 -11.50
C THR A 187 -8.11 10.12 -11.58
N SER A 188 -8.68 10.89 -10.68
CA SER A 188 -8.49 12.35 -10.62
C SER A 188 -7.01 12.73 -10.45
N LEU A 189 -6.27 12.03 -9.58
CA LEU A 189 -4.84 12.27 -9.40
C LEU A 189 -4.04 11.95 -10.67
N LEU A 190 -4.41 10.89 -11.41
CA LEU A 190 -3.77 10.60 -12.69
C LEU A 190 -3.98 11.73 -13.69
N LEU A 191 -5.18 12.30 -13.75
CA LEU A 191 -5.48 13.43 -14.63
C LEU A 191 -4.66 14.67 -14.26
N PHE A 192 -4.57 15.00 -12.96
CA PHE A 192 -3.73 16.09 -12.46
C PHE A 192 -2.25 15.89 -12.82
N ARG A 193 -1.70 14.70 -12.56
CA ARG A 193 -0.30 14.39 -12.92
C ARG A 193 -0.02 14.49 -14.41
N LYS A 194 -0.95 14.04 -15.26
CA LYS A 194 -0.83 14.19 -16.71
C LYS A 194 -0.86 15.67 -17.14
N LEU A 195 -1.74 16.47 -16.53
CA LEU A 195 -1.85 17.89 -16.82
C LEU A 195 -0.59 18.65 -16.38
N ASP A 196 -0.07 18.39 -15.20
CA ASP A 196 1.15 19.01 -14.69
C ASP A 196 2.34 18.70 -15.61
N LYS A 197 2.47 17.44 -16.04
CA LYS A 197 3.51 17.04 -17.00
C LYS A 197 3.34 17.73 -18.35
N PHE A 198 2.12 17.86 -18.86
CA PHE A 198 1.83 18.56 -20.11
C PHE A 198 2.19 20.05 -20.01
N LEU A 199 1.93 20.68 -18.88
CA LEU A 199 2.23 22.09 -18.62
C LEU A 199 3.71 22.33 -18.25
N LYS A 200 4.56 21.30 -18.27
CA LYS A 200 5.97 21.34 -17.84
C LYS A 200 6.15 21.97 -16.46
N LYS A 201 5.20 21.74 -15.57
CA LYS A 201 5.25 22.17 -14.17
C LYS A 201 5.94 21.11 -13.29
N ASP A 202 7.07 20.54 -13.75
CA ASP A 202 7.93 19.78 -12.86
C ASP A 202 8.51 20.78 -11.84
N LYS A 203 7.77 20.98 -10.77
CA LYS A 203 8.32 21.63 -9.57
C LYS A 203 9.26 20.63 -8.92
N ASP A 204 10.37 21.14 -8.40
CA ASP A 204 11.16 20.41 -7.40
C ASP A 204 10.22 20.03 -6.26
N GLU A 205 9.69 18.80 -6.32
CA GLU A 205 8.84 18.28 -5.26
C GLU A 205 9.80 17.87 -4.12
N SER A 206 9.85 18.71 -3.10
CA SER A 206 10.43 18.31 -1.82
C SER A 206 9.52 17.23 -1.20
N ILE A 207 10.12 16.32 -0.43
CA ILE A 207 9.39 15.42 0.46
C ILE A 207 8.84 16.30 1.59
N ASP A 208 7.78 17.04 1.33
CA ASP A 208 7.27 18.01 2.28
C ASP A 208 6.22 17.38 3.19
N ASN A 209 6.30 17.73 4.45
CA ASN A 209 5.22 17.55 5.40
C ASN A 209 3.96 18.25 4.84
N TRP A 210 2.82 17.54 4.89
CA TRP A 210 1.56 18.12 4.44
C TRP A 210 1.10 19.24 5.37
N GLU A 211 1.34 20.50 4.99
CA GLU A 211 1.00 21.69 5.80
C GLU A 211 -0.31 22.40 5.40
N ALA A 212 -1.09 21.79 4.53
CA ALA A 212 -2.21 22.49 3.87
C ALA A 212 -3.45 22.76 4.74
N GLY A 213 -3.39 22.56 6.04
CA GLY A 213 -4.49 22.84 6.98
C GLY A 213 -5.68 21.85 6.87
N LYS A 214 -6.48 21.77 7.93
CA LYS A 214 -7.55 20.74 8.08
C LYS A 214 -8.63 20.81 7.00
N LEU A 215 -9.05 22.00 6.57
CA LEU A 215 -10.10 22.17 5.55
C LEU A 215 -9.66 21.67 4.18
N LYS A 216 -8.44 22.03 3.74
CA LYS A 216 -7.92 21.57 2.45
C LYS A 216 -7.68 20.07 2.45
N THR A 217 -7.15 19.51 3.55
CA THR A 217 -7.00 18.07 3.74
C THR A 217 -8.35 17.34 3.64
N ALA A 218 -9.39 17.83 4.31
CA ALA A 218 -10.74 17.27 4.26
C ALA A 218 -11.34 17.33 2.85
N ALA A 219 -11.16 18.46 2.14
CA ALA A 219 -11.64 18.60 0.76
C ALA A 219 -11.01 17.60 -0.19
N ILE A 220 -9.68 17.42 -0.12
CA ILE A 220 -8.97 16.44 -0.95
C ILE A 220 -9.36 15.01 -0.59
N ASN A 221 -9.46 14.66 0.70
CA ASN A 221 -9.94 13.34 1.12
C ASN A 221 -11.36 13.05 0.61
N THR A 222 -12.24 14.05 0.63
CA THR A 222 -13.59 13.91 0.08
C THR A 222 -13.57 13.69 -1.43
N MET A 223 -12.78 14.47 -2.15
CA MET A 223 -12.59 14.31 -3.60
C MET A 223 -12.06 12.90 -3.95
N LEU A 224 -11.02 12.43 -3.27
CA LEU A 224 -10.46 11.10 -3.51
C LEU A 224 -11.42 9.97 -3.13
N THR A 225 -12.25 10.18 -2.12
CA THR A 225 -13.30 9.22 -1.73
C THR A 225 -14.40 9.15 -2.79
N ILE A 226 -14.83 10.27 -3.35
CA ILE A 226 -15.83 10.33 -4.43
C ILE A 226 -15.26 9.69 -5.69
N ASP A 227 -14.02 10.07 -6.08
CA ASP A 227 -13.30 9.49 -7.22
C ASP A 227 -13.25 7.96 -7.13
N PHE A 228 -12.87 7.44 -5.97
CA PHE A 228 -12.82 6.00 -5.75
C PHE A 228 -14.19 5.33 -5.83
N LYS A 229 -15.25 5.93 -5.26
CA LYS A 229 -16.63 5.40 -5.35
C LYS A 229 -17.12 5.36 -6.80
N ILE A 230 -16.82 6.39 -7.59
CA ILE A 230 -17.14 6.42 -9.01
C ILE A 230 -16.39 5.29 -9.75
N SER A 231 -15.10 5.13 -9.50
CA SER A 231 -14.30 4.06 -10.11
C SER A 231 -14.84 2.67 -9.78
N LEU A 232 -15.29 2.44 -8.53
CA LEU A 232 -15.95 1.19 -8.12
C LEU A 232 -17.32 0.97 -8.82
N LEU A 233 -18.11 2.02 -8.97
CA LEU A 233 -19.40 1.94 -9.67
C LEU A 233 -19.19 1.57 -11.14
N LEU A 234 -18.27 2.26 -11.83
CA LEU A 234 -17.92 1.98 -13.22
C LEU A 234 -17.39 0.55 -13.40
N LYS A 235 -16.57 0.09 -12.47
CA LYS A 235 -16.07 -1.29 -12.46
C LYS A 235 -17.22 -2.32 -12.37
N LYS A 236 -18.24 -2.08 -11.54
CA LYS A 236 -19.43 -2.94 -11.48
C LYS A 236 -20.21 -2.98 -12.80
N LEU A 237 -20.11 -1.93 -13.61
CA LEU A 237 -20.68 -1.85 -14.96
C LEU A 237 -19.73 -2.42 -16.04
N GLY A 238 -18.61 -3.06 -15.65
CA GLY A 238 -17.64 -3.65 -16.57
C GLY A 238 -16.61 -2.64 -17.14
N VAL A 239 -16.62 -1.39 -16.69
CA VAL A 239 -15.72 -0.34 -17.17
C VAL A 239 -14.56 -0.16 -16.19
N THR A 240 -13.34 -0.42 -16.64
CA THR A 240 -12.13 -0.17 -15.85
C THR A 240 -11.53 1.18 -16.23
N VAL A 241 -11.62 2.15 -15.32
CA VAL A 241 -11.08 3.50 -15.52
C VAL A 241 -9.64 3.55 -15.00
N PRO A 242 -8.67 4.05 -15.80
CA PRO A 242 -7.29 4.21 -15.34
C PRO A 242 -7.18 5.16 -14.14
N GLY A 243 -6.31 4.84 -13.18
CA GLY A 243 -6.02 5.66 -12.00
C GLY A 243 -4.52 5.72 -11.72
N LEU A 244 -4.11 6.56 -10.80
CA LEU A 244 -2.69 6.79 -10.46
C LEU A 244 -2.02 5.56 -9.84
N SER A 245 -2.80 4.65 -9.26
CA SER A 245 -2.34 3.36 -8.74
C SER A 245 -3.17 2.23 -9.31
N CYS A 246 -2.57 1.04 -9.47
CA CYS A 246 -3.26 -0.19 -9.83
C CYS A 246 -3.06 -1.25 -8.74
N TYR A 247 -4.03 -2.19 -8.68
CA TYR A 247 -4.00 -3.26 -7.70
C TYR A 247 -4.43 -4.59 -8.27
N CYS A 248 -3.98 -5.66 -7.62
CA CYS A 248 -4.47 -7.03 -7.78
C CYS A 248 -4.69 -7.65 -6.40
N LEU A 249 -5.89 -8.22 -6.18
CA LEU A 249 -6.15 -9.15 -5.10
C LEU A 249 -6.01 -10.55 -5.68
N CYS A 250 -5.20 -11.36 -5.05
CA CYS A 250 -4.84 -12.69 -5.52
C CYS A 250 -5.09 -13.74 -4.45
N LYS A 251 -5.18 -14.98 -4.92
CA LYS A 251 -5.20 -16.19 -4.11
C LYS A 251 -4.13 -17.15 -4.61
N LYS A 252 -3.60 -17.93 -3.71
CA LYS A 252 -2.72 -19.01 -4.05
C LYS A 252 -3.07 -20.25 -3.25
#